data_080e03457f302593021ff7d38543d781
#
_entry.id   080e03457f302593021ff7d38543d781
#
_cell.length_a   1.000
_cell.length_b   1.000
_cell.length_c   1.000
_cell.angle_alpha   90.00
_cell.angle_beta   90.00
_cell.angle_gamma   90.00
#
_symmetry.space_group_name_H-M   'P 1'
#
loop_
_entity.id
_entity.type
_entity.pdbx_description
1 polymer ?
#
loop_
_entity_poly.entity_id
_entity_poly.type
_entity_poly.pdbx_seq_one_letter_code
_entity_poly.pdbx_strand_id
1 'polypeptide(L)'
;MVVAVVLVLLVVGSVLFHYLSPWYFTPIASNWDAIDETVTITFWVTGFVFVAINLFMAYCVVRYRHRKGHSAHYEPENKKLEGALILGTTVGVIAMLAPGLFAWAKFIDVPKDASTFEVVGRQWYFNYRFPGADGVLGTVDARFVSDTNPFGINPDDPHGQDDILIASPEVHLPKGKPIKADLRSIDVLHDFTVPQFRAKMNMVPGLVTYVWFTPTRTGTFDAFCEQLCGIAHFGMRGRVIVEEESAFQSWLGGFPTFAQSSAEVAGDAAAGKPLYAVCAACHGAQAEGNPALNAPKLSGQGDWYLKRQLQLFKSGARGTHEKDTFGKMMAPMAATLVDNAAINNVAAYIKTLPDNPAAATVQGNAKNGHDPYVNCAACHGPDGRGIQATNAPRLKGMSDWYLVTQLNNFRQGIRGAHPKDIYGAQMALIANMLNDDQATADVVAYINTLK
;
A
#
# COMPACT_ATOMS: atom_id res chain seq x y z
N MET A 1 39.59 32.55 17.31
CA MET A 1 38.73 32.32 18.48
C MET A 1 37.30 31.94 18.05
N VAL A 2 36.65 32.72 17.19
CA VAL A 2 35.27 32.46 16.74
C VAL A 2 35.10 31.06 16.20
N VAL A 3 36.00 30.59 15.30
CA VAL A 3 35.96 29.22 14.73
C VAL A 3 36.00 28.13 15.81
N ALA A 4 36.87 28.28 16.83
CA ALA A 4 36.95 27.32 17.91
C ALA A 4 35.67 27.26 18.75
N VAL A 5 35.04 28.42 18.99
CA VAL A 5 33.74 28.48 19.70
C VAL A 5 32.64 27.83 18.86
N VAL A 6 32.59 28.06 17.56
CA VAL A 6 31.63 27.42 16.64
C VAL A 6 31.79 25.91 16.64
N LEU A 7 33.02 25.36 16.58
CA LEU A 7 33.27 23.93 16.63
C LEU A 7 32.79 23.29 17.95
N VAL A 8 33.05 23.96 19.09
CA VAL A 8 32.58 23.47 20.40
C VAL A 8 31.07 23.50 20.47
N LEU A 9 30.42 24.60 20.02
CA LEU A 9 28.95 24.70 20.00
C LEU A 9 28.32 23.66 19.08
N LEU A 10 28.95 23.35 17.93
CA LEU A 10 28.49 22.31 17.03
C LEU A 10 28.53 20.93 17.71
N VAL A 11 29.62 20.59 18.42
CA VAL A 11 29.73 19.33 19.17
C VAL A 11 28.65 19.28 20.26
N VAL A 12 28.55 20.32 21.10
CA VAL A 12 27.58 20.36 22.20
C VAL A 12 26.14 20.29 21.64
N GLY A 13 25.85 21.06 20.60
CA GLY A 13 24.53 21.06 19.95
C GLY A 13 24.17 19.68 19.36
N SER A 14 25.12 19.01 18.68
CA SER A 14 24.89 17.68 18.11
C SER A 14 24.66 16.61 19.18
N VAL A 15 25.44 16.64 20.27
CA VAL A 15 25.28 15.71 21.38
C VAL A 15 23.95 15.95 22.10
N LEU A 16 23.58 17.19 22.37
CA LEU A 16 22.29 17.54 22.97
C LEU A 16 21.13 17.12 22.06
N PHE A 17 21.23 17.39 20.76
CA PHE A 17 20.23 16.95 19.79
C PHE A 17 20.05 15.43 19.81
N HIS A 18 21.14 14.68 19.84
CA HIS A 18 21.09 13.21 19.90
C HIS A 18 20.32 12.72 21.13
N TYR A 19 20.54 13.32 22.31
CA TYR A 19 19.88 12.88 23.54
C TYR A 19 18.47 13.43 23.75
N LEU A 20 18.17 14.61 23.21
CA LEU A 20 16.88 15.27 23.42
C LEU A 20 15.88 15.04 22.29
N SER A 21 16.33 14.60 21.12
CA SER A 21 15.48 14.35 19.97
C SER A 21 14.82 12.98 20.05
N PRO A 22 13.51 12.84 19.72
CA PRO A 22 12.78 11.57 19.76
C PRO A 22 13.00 10.69 18.51
N TRP A 23 14.12 10.80 17.82
CA TRP A 23 14.41 10.08 16.57
C TRP A 23 14.93 8.65 16.76
N TYR A 24 14.54 8.00 17.81
CA TYR A 24 14.96 6.63 18.10
C TYR A 24 14.25 5.61 17.23
N PHE A 25 14.85 4.42 17.07
CA PHE A 25 14.25 3.29 16.40
C PHE A 25 12.90 2.92 17.03
N THR A 26 11.94 2.58 16.16
CA THR A 26 10.70 1.94 16.63
C THR A 26 11.04 0.62 17.29
N PRO A 27 10.32 0.20 18.36
CA PRO A 27 10.57 -1.08 19.01
C PRO A 27 10.53 -2.24 18.01
N ILE A 28 11.59 -3.04 17.97
CA ILE A 28 11.70 -4.17 17.05
C ILE A 28 10.63 -5.23 17.34
N ALA A 29 10.16 -5.91 16.31
CA ALA A 29 9.18 -6.99 16.38
C ALA A 29 9.57 -8.21 15.55
N SER A 30 10.87 -8.34 15.20
CA SER A 30 11.41 -9.49 14.46
C SER A 30 12.78 -9.92 15.06
N ASN A 31 13.39 -10.90 14.40
CA ASN A 31 14.71 -11.44 14.72
C ASN A 31 15.90 -10.61 14.18
N TRP A 32 15.67 -9.39 13.67
CA TRP A 32 16.69 -8.56 13.02
C TRP A 32 17.30 -7.50 13.94
N ASP A 33 17.41 -7.78 15.24
CA ASP A 33 18.10 -6.97 16.26
C ASP A 33 19.57 -6.65 15.90
N ALA A 34 20.26 -7.58 15.23
CA ALA A 34 21.61 -7.37 14.75
C ALA A 34 21.77 -6.15 13.80
N ILE A 35 20.69 -5.74 13.11
CA ILE A 35 20.69 -4.51 12.30
C ILE A 35 20.76 -3.29 13.21
N ASP A 36 19.91 -3.22 14.25
CA ASP A 36 19.89 -2.12 15.20
C ASP A 36 21.22 -2.03 15.99
N GLU A 37 21.79 -3.19 16.37
CA GLU A 37 23.10 -3.25 17.02
C GLU A 37 24.22 -2.70 16.13
N THR A 38 24.24 -3.10 14.85
CA THR A 38 25.24 -2.63 13.88
C THR A 38 25.14 -1.11 13.69
N VAL A 39 23.93 -0.59 13.57
CA VAL A 39 23.71 0.87 13.44
C VAL A 39 24.13 1.58 14.74
N THR A 40 23.80 1.03 15.89
CA THR A 40 24.18 1.59 17.21
C THR A 40 25.70 1.65 17.36
N ILE A 41 26.42 0.57 17.05
CA ILE A 41 27.89 0.54 17.07
C ILE A 41 28.45 1.63 16.14
N THR A 42 27.91 1.74 14.94
CA THR A 42 28.34 2.75 13.96
C THR A 42 28.14 4.17 14.50
N PHE A 43 27.00 4.47 15.12
CA PHE A 43 26.74 5.77 15.74
C PHE A 43 27.72 6.08 16.89
N TRP A 44 28.03 5.12 17.74
CA TRP A 44 28.98 5.32 18.83
C TRP A 44 30.39 5.60 18.33
N VAL A 45 30.88 4.80 17.36
CA VAL A 45 32.22 4.96 16.81
C VAL A 45 32.36 6.26 16.03
N THR A 46 31.42 6.52 15.12
CA THR A 46 31.45 7.75 14.30
C THR A 46 31.20 9.00 15.14
N GLY A 47 30.30 8.92 16.12
CA GLY A 47 30.06 10.00 17.08
C GLY A 47 31.28 10.33 17.91
N PHE A 48 31.98 9.33 18.43
CA PHE A 48 33.24 9.55 19.15
C PHE A 48 34.28 10.23 18.26
N VAL A 49 34.50 9.72 17.05
CA VAL A 49 35.44 10.30 16.09
C VAL A 49 35.06 11.75 15.74
N PHE A 50 33.77 12.01 15.51
CA PHE A 50 33.25 13.36 15.23
C PHE A 50 33.57 14.34 16.38
N VAL A 51 33.29 13.95 17.63
CA VAL A 51 33.60 14.76 18.82
C VAL A 51 35.09 14.97 18.96
N ALA A 52 35.89 13.91 18.87
CA ALA A 52 37.34 13.96 19.05
C ALA A 52 38.01 14.89 18.00
N ILE A 53 37.63 14.75 16.72
CA ILE A 53 38.22 15.55 15.65
C ILE A 53 37.82 17.04 15.80
N ASN A 54 36.55 17.35 16.06
CA ASN A 54 36.10 18.72 16.20
C ASN A 54 36.73 19.42 17.42
N LEU A 55 36.85 18.74 18.56
CA LEU A 55 37.52 19.26 19.75
C LEU A 55 39.04 19.42 19.52
N PHE A 56 39.68 18.47 18.82
CA PHE A 56 41.08 18.58 18.44
C PHE A 56 41.30 19.79 17.49
N MET A 57 40.42 19.99 16.50
CA MET A 57 40.49 21.17 15.62
C MET A 57 40.30 22.47 16.41
N ALA A 58 39.32 22.51 17.33
CA ALA A 58 39.14 23.67 18.20
C ALA A 58 40.38 23.96 19.04
N TYR A 59 41.01 22.92 19.64
CA TYR A 59 42.27 23.01 20.34
C TYR A 59 43.38 23.58 19.44
N CYS A 60 43.57 23.07 18.22
CA CYS A 60 44.59 23.56 17.28
C CYS A 60 44.37 25.04 16.92
N VAL A 61 43.15 25.46 16.66
CA VAL A 61 42.81 26.85 16.35
C VAL A 61 43.15 27.78 17.51
N VAL A 62 42.96 27.37 18.77
CA VAL A 62 43.31 28.16 19.94
C VAL A 62 44.83 28.13 20.19
N ARG A 63 45.45 26.95 20.13
CA ARG A 63 46.85 26.74 20.52
C ARG A 63 47.84 27.32 19.51
N TYR A 64 47.55 27.18 18.22
CA TYR A 64 48.43 27.55 17.10
C TYR A 64 47.97 28.86 16.42
N ARG A 65 47.18 29.69 17.10
CA ARG A 65 46.80 31.01 16.57
C ARG A 65 48.01 31.90 16.35
N HIS A 66 47.92 32.80 15.36
CA HIS A 66 48.97 33.76 15.08
C HIS A 66 49.38 34.57 16.32
N ARG A 67 50.68 34.67 16.60
CA ARG A 67 51.26 35.53 17.64
C ARG A 67 52.42 36.32 17.01
N LYS A 68 52.53 37.61 17.34
CA LYS A 68 53.66 38.42 16.85
C LYS A 68 54.99 37.80 17.32
N GLY A 69 55.98 37.66 16.39
CA GLY A 69 57.29 37.10 16.65
C GLY A 69 57.40 35.57 16.62
N HIS A 70 56.32 34.86 16.31
CA HIS A 70 56.38 33.41 16.10
C HIS A 70 56.03 33.08 14.66
N SER A 71 56.88 32.24 14.02
CA SER A 71 56.62 31.63 12.74
C SER A 71 56.24 30.16 12.88
N ALA A 72 55.40 29.69 11.98
CA ALA A 72 55.06 28.27 11.93
C ALA A 72 56.28 27.45 11.41
N HIS A 73 56.51 26.28 11.96
CA HIS A 73 57.42 25.32 11.41
C HIS A 73 56.84 24.73 10.12
N TYR A 74 57.62 24.73 9.05
CA TYR A 74 57.22 24.17 7.76
C TYR A 74 57.56 22.68 7.71
N GLU A 75 56.54 21.82 7.82
CA GLU A 75 56.68 20.37 7.73
C GLU A 75 55.61 19.84 6.76
N PRO A 76 55.91 19.82 5.43
CA PRO A 76 54.89 19.50 4.43
C PRO A 76 54.48 18.02 4.41
N GLU A 77 55.32 17.13 4.89
CA GLU A 77 55.10 15.68 4.89
C GLU A 77 55.52 15.03 6.20
N ASN A 78 54.65 14.22 6.78
CA ASN A 78 54.96 13.36 7.92
C ASN A 78 54.50 11.92 7.66
N LYS A 79 55.34 11.18 6.90
CA LYS A 79 55.04 9.79 6.49
C LYS A 79 54.70 8.83 7.63
N LYS A 80 55.27 9.06 8.85
CA LYS A 80 54.96 8.22 9.99
C LYS A 80 53.53 8.50 10.52
N LEU A 81 53.17 9.78 10.60
CA LEU A 81 51.82 10.17 11.05
C LEU A 81 50.78 9.75 10.01
N GLU A 82 51.05 9.97 8.71
CA GLU A 82 50.18 9.54 7.60
C GLU A 82 49.96 8.03 7.64
N GLY A 83 51.06 7.26 7.74
CA GLY A 83 50.99 5.79 7.84
C GLY A 83 50.19 5.31 9.08
N ALA A 84 50.35 5.96 10.23
CA ALA A 84 49.60 5.64 11.45
C ALA A 84 48.12 5.96 11.29
N LEU A 85 47.75 7.11 10.68
CA LEU A 85 46.38 7.50 10.41
C LEU A 85 45.71 6.56 9.39
N ILE A 86 46.40 6.21 8.30
CA ILE A 86 45.89 5.26 7.31
C ILE A 86 45.65 3.90 7.96
N LEU A 87 46.60 3.38 8.71
CA LEU A 87 46.42 2.10 9.41
C LEU A 87 45.24 2.14 10.41
N GLY A 88 45.19 3.20 11.22
CA GLY A 88 44.14 3.35 12.24
C GLY A 88 42.75 3.46 11.61
N THR A 89 42.60 4.27 10.56
CA THR A 89 41.31 4.40 9.84
C THR A 89 40.92 3.11 9.12
N THR A 90 41.89 2.42 8.50
CA THR A 90 41.63 1.14 7.81
C THR A 90 41.12 0.09 8.80
N VAL A 91 41.81 -0.07 9.94
CA VAL A 91 41.39 -1.01 11.00
C VAL A 91 40.01 -0.63 11.54
N GLY A 92 39.75 0.67 11.78
CA GLY A 92 38.47 1.17 12.25
C GLY A 92 37.32 0.90 11.26
N VAL A 93 37.56 1.12 9.97
CA VAL A 93 36.58 0.84 8.92
C VAL A 93 36.28 -0.65 8.80
N ILE A 94 37.32 -1.51 8.82
CA ILE A 94 37.13 -2.98 8.81
C ILE A 94 36.31 -3.44 10.02
N ALA A 95 36.66 -2.93 11.21
CA ALA A 95 35.93 -3.29 12.43
C ALA A 95 34.46 -2.87 12.44
N MET A 96 34.11 -1.73 11.81
CA MET A 96 32.71 -1.30 11.65
C MET A 96 31.98 -2.05 10.54
N LEU A 97 32.68 -2.43 9.46
CA LEU A 97 32.07 -3.11 8.34
C LEU A 97 31.72 -4.58 8.64
N ALA A 98 32.55 -5.26 9.43
CA ALA A 98 32.39 -6.69 9.71
C ALA A 98 31.03 -7.07 10.31
N PRO A 99 30.49 -6.41 11.35
CA PRO A 99 29.15 -6.71 11.89
C PRO A 99 28.06 -6.59 10.83
N GLY A 100 28.13 -5.54 9.98
CA GLY A 100 27.17 -5.33 8.90
C GLY A 100 27.21 -6.45 7.86
N LEU A 101 28.40 -6.94 7.49
CA LEU A 101 28.55 -8.07 6.54
C LEU A 101 27.99 -9.37 7.14
N PHE A 102 28.15 -9.62 8.44
CA PHE A 102 27.55 -10.76 9.11
C PHE A 102 26.01 -10.66 9.16
N ALA A 103 25.46 -9.49 9.47
CA ALA A 103 24.03 -9.26 9.42
C ALA A 103 23.48 -9.46 8.00
N TRP A 104 24.18 -8.93 6.98
CA TRP A 104 23.80 -9.12 5.58
C TRP A 104 23.86 -10.59 5.14
N ALA A 105 24.90 -11.32 5.50
CA ALA A 105 25.01 -12.76 5.18
C ALA A 105 23.82 -13.56 5.77
N LYS A 106 23.41 -13.27 7.01
CA LYS A 106 22.21 -13.87 7.61
C LYS A 106 20.94 -13.45 6.89
N PHE A 107 20.85 -12.21 6.40
CA PHE A 107 19.66 -11.68 5.73
C PHE A 107 19.38 -12.39 4.41
N ILE A 108 20.39 -12.83 3.68
CA ILE A 108 20.24 -13.55 2.42
C ILE A 108 20.08 -15.08 2.60
N ASP A 109 20.43 -15.63 3.77
CA ASP A 109 20.36 -17.07 4.06
C ASP A 109 19.02 -17.39 4.74
N VAL A 110 18.05 -17.84 3.95
CA VAL A 110 16.70 -18.17 4.43
C VAL A 110 16.74 -19.48 5.22
N PRO A 111 16.19 -19.55 6.45
CA PRO A 111 16.06 -20.81 7.19
C PRO A 111 15.29 -21.87 6.38
N LYS A 112 15.75 -23.13 6.44
CA LYS A 112 15.15 -24.22 5.68
C LYS A 112 13.73 -24.56 6.10
N ASP A 113 13.37 -24.23 7.32
CA ASP A 113 12.05 -24.43 7.92
C ASP A 113 11.14 -23.19 7.79
N ALA A 114 11.58 -22.16 7.05
CA ALA A 114 10.75 -20.99 6.79
C ALA A 114 9.54 -21.34 5.91
N SER A 115 8.36 -20.99 6.39
CA SER A 115 7.15 -21.01 5.56
C SER A 115 7.22 -19.88 4.53
N THR A 116 6.59 -20.07 3.36
CA THR A 116 6.61 -19.07 2.30
C THR A 116 5.22 -18.49 2.08
N PHE A 117 5.13 -17.19 1.82
CA PHE A 117 3.95 -16.55 1.24
C PHE A 117 4.39 -15.56 0.18
N GLU A 118 3.50 -15.19 -0.71
CA GLU A 118 3.79 -14.22 -1.77
C GLU A 118 3.11 -12.87 -1.47
N VAL A 119 3.85 -11.78 -1.71
CA VAL A 119 3.33 -10.40 -1.68
C VAL A 119 3.36 -9.87 -3.11
N VAL A 120 2.22 -9.47 -3.64
CA VAL A 120 2.10 -8.90 -4.98
C VAL A 120 1.77 -7.41 -4.86
N GLY A 121 2.71 -6.56 -5.30
CA GLY A 121 2.52 -5.13 -5.39
C GLY A 121 1.91 -4.72 -6.72
N ARG A 122 1.00 -3.78 -6.66
CA ARG A 122 0.45 -3.05 -7.82
C ARG A 122 0.01 -1.66 -7.40
N GLN A 123 -0.17 -0.79 -8.36
CA GLN A 123 -0.62 0.59 -8.12
C GLN A 123 -2.06 0.61 -7.59
N TRP A 124 -2.34 0.90 -6.31
CA TRP A 124 -1.40 1.22 -5.20
C TRP A 124 -1.83 0.44 -3.97
N TYR A 125 -1.61 -0.86 -3.96
CA TYR A 125 -1.94 -1.76 -2.86
C TYR A 125 -1.11 -3.05 -2.91
N PHE A 126 -1.13 -3.79 -1.80
CA PHE A 126 -0.57 -5.12 -1.69
C PHE A 126 -1.69 -6.15 -1.69
N ASN A 127 -1.47 -7.27 -2.35
CA ASN A 127 -2.24 -8.50 -2.22
C ASN A 127 -1.31 -9.61 -1.76
N TYR A 128 -1.87 -10.62 -1.13
CA TYR A 128 -1.09 -11.71 -0.58
C TYR A 128 -1.63 -13.06 -1.04
N ARG A 129 -0.74 -14.04 -1.17
CA ARG A 129 -1.07 -15.40 -1.52
C ARG A 129 -0.30 -16.34 -0.59
N PHE A 130 -0.99 -17.28 0.00
CA PHE A 130 -0.39 -18.34 0.79
C PHE A 130 -0.50 -19.66 0.06
N PRO A 131 0.47 -20.58 0.23
CA PRO A 131 0.31 -21.94 -0.24
C PRO A 131 -0.85 -22.58 0.49
N GLY A 132 -1.54 -23.47 -0.21
CA GLY A 132 -2.65 -24.21 0.37
C GLY A 132 -2.19 -25.39 1.24
N ALA A 133 -2.94 -26.48 1.19
CA ALA A 133 -2.69 -27.65 2.01
C ALA A 133 -1.39 -28.39 1.65
N ASP A 134 -0.92 -28.27 0.41
CA ASP A 134 0.31 -28.89 -0.07
C ASP A 134 1.59 -28.13 0.33
N GLY A 135 1.46 -26.88 0.82
CA GLY A 135 2.58 -26.05 1.25
C GLY A 135 3.44 -25.48 0.11
N VAL A 136 2.98 -25.58 -1.14
CA VAL A 136 3.71 -25.15 -2.35
C VAL A 136 2.90 -24.10 -3.10
N LEU A 137 3.49 -22.94 -3.36
CA LEU A 137 2.86 -21.93 -4.21
C LEU A 137 2.87 -22.38 -5.67
N GLY A 138 1.72 -22.29 -6.32
CA GLY A 138 1.60 -22.55 -7.75
C GLY A 138 2.38 -21.56 -8.60
N THR A 139 2.79 -22.00 -9.78
CA THR A 139 3.52 -21.19 -10.77
C THR A 139 2.66 -20.03 -11.27
N VAL A 140 3.32 -18.94 -11.62
CA VAL A 140 2.68 -17.71 -12.10
C VAL A 140 3.30 -17.23 -13.40
N ASP A 141 2.49 -16.63 -14.26
CA ASP A 141 2.94 -16.00 -15.51
C ASP A 141 2.11 -14.75 -15.79
N ALA A 142 2.76 -13.71 -16.30
CA ALA A 142 2.10 -12.46 -16.67
C ALA A 142 0.99 -12.65 -17.71
N ARG A 143 1.09 -13.68 -18.55
CA ARG A 143 0.06 -14.04 -19.55
C ARG A 143 -1.27 -14.46 -18.93
N PHE A 144 -1.25 -14.97 -17.71
CA PHE A 144 -2.45 -15.39 -16.98
C PHE A 144 -3.06 -14.28 -16.13
N VAL A 145 -2.39 -13.12 -16.03
CA VAL A 145 -2.95 -11.99 -15.29
C VAL A 145 -4.20 -11.47 -15.99
N SER A 146 -5.31 -11.52 -15.28
CA SER A 146 -6.62 -11.08 -15.75
C SER A 146 -7.43 -10.53 -14.59
N ASP A 147 -8.61 -10.02 -14.91
CA ASP A 147 -9.54 -9.50 -13.91
C ASP A 147 -9.99 -10.55 -12.88
N THR A 148 -10.05 -11.82 -13.30
CA THR A 148 -10.44 -12.96 -12.45
C THR A 148 -9.25 -13.71 -11.88
N ASN A 149 -8.04 -13.47 -12.40
CA ASN A 149 -6.79 -14.06 -11.92
C ASN A 149 -5.73 -12.97 -11.72
N PRO A 150 -5.89 -12.08 -10.74
CA PRO A 150 -5.01 -10.93 -10.55
C PRO A 150 -3.58 -11.29 -10.14
N PHE A 151 -3.34 -12.53 -9.70
CA PHE A 151 -2.01 -13.05 -9.36
C PHE A 151 -1.27 -13.64 -10.55
N GLY A 152 -1.99 -13.95 -11.64
CA GLY A 152 -1.43 -14.62 -12.81
C GLY A 152 -1.04 -16.09 -12.53
N ILE A 153 -1.78 -16.77 -11.65
CA ILE A 153 -1.56 -18.19 -11.34
C ILE A 153 -1.82 -19.01 -12.59
N ASN A 154 -0.95 -19.95 -12.87
CA ASN A 154 -1.15 -20.90 -13.97
C ASN A 154 -2.36 -21.80 -13.66
N PRO A 155 -3.45 -21.73 -14.44
CA PRO A 155 -4.65 -22.53 -14.16
C PRO A 155 -4.44 -24.04 -14.32
N ASP A 156 -3.39 -24.44 -15.05
CA ASP A 156 -3.07 -25.85 -15.27
C ASP A 156 -2.10 -26.41 -14.22
N ASP A 157 -1.59 -25.58 -13.32
CA ASP A 157 -0.71 -26.01 -12.24
C ASP A 157 -1.52 -26.54 -11.06
N PRO A 158 -1.40 -27.84 -10.72
CA PRO A 158 -2.14 -28.42 -9.61
C PRO A 158 -1.80 -27.78 -8.26
N HIS A 159 -0.55 -27.32 -8.05
CA HIS A 159 -0.13 -26.65 -6.83
C HIS A 159 -0.79 -25.29 -6.64
N GLY A 160 -1.19 -24.62 -7.74
CA GLY A 160 -1.86 -23.32 -7.64
C GLY A 160 -3.34 -23.42 -7.27
N GLN A 161 -3.97 -24.60 -7.39
CA GLN A 161 -5.42 -24.75 -7.20
C GLN A 161 -5.85 -24.54 -5.75
N ASP A 162 -5.03 -24.91 -4.79
CA ASP A 162 -5.29 -24.78 -3.36
C ASP A 162 -4.64 -23.52 -2.75
N ASP A 163 -3.91 -22.71 -3.54
CA ASP A 163 -3.38 -21.41 -3.11
C ASP A 163 -4.49 -20.51 -2.54
N ILE A 164 -4.26 -19.97 -1.36
CA ILE A 164 -5.22 -19.11 -0.66
C ILE A 164 -4.98 -17.66 -1.06
N LEU A 165 -6.03 -17.01 -1.60
CA LEU A 165 -5.94 -15.66 -2.18
C LEU A 165 -6.48 -14.60 -1.22
N ILE A 166 -5.64 -13.63 -0.87
CA ILE A 166 -6.01 -12.55 0.05
C ILE A 166 -5.96 -11.22 -0.72
N ALA A 167 -7.12 -10.79 -1.18
CA ALA A 167 -7.31 -9.48 -1.82
C ALA A 167 -7.57 -8.41 -0.75
N SER A 168 -6.62 -8.24 0.16
CA SER A 168 -6.68 -7.29 1.28
C SER A 168 -5.31 -6.64 1.46
N PRO A 169 -5.20 -5.36 1.85
CA PRO A 169 -3.94 -4.77 2.27
C PRO A 169 -3.50 -5.24 3.65
N GLU A 170 -4.27 -6.10 4.30
CA GLU A 170 -4.01 -6.66 5.61
C GLU A 170 -3.63 -8.13 5.47
N VAL A 171 -2.51 -8.51 6.08
CA VAL A 171 -2.01 -9.88 6.14
C VAL A 171 -1.74 -10.27 7.58
N HIS A 172 -2.14 -11.48 7.98
CA HIS A 172 -1.82 -12.03 9.29
C HIS A 172 -0.64 -13.00 9.17
N LEU A 173 0.21 -13.02 10.19
CA LEU A 173 1.39 -13.86 10.27
C LEU A 173 1.51 -14.51 11.65
N PRO A 174 1.96 -15.75 11.74
CA PRO A 174 2.15 -16.43 13.01
C PRO A 174 3.41 -15.92 13.71
N LYS A 175 3.32 -15.72 15.02
CA LYS A 175 4.44 -15.36 15.89
C LYS A 175 5.42 -16.53 16.05
N GLY A 176 6.71 -16.22 16.09
CA GLY A 176 7.78 -17.16 16.45
C GLY A 176 8.17 -18.14 15.35
N LYS A 177 7.61 -18.04 14.14
CA LYS A 177 7.97 -18.89 13.01
C LYS A 177 8.75 -18.11 11.96
N PRO A 178 9.83 -18.64 11.37
CA PRO A 178 10.50 -18.02 10.26
C PRO A 178 9.60 -18.04 9.02
N ILE A 179 9.53 -16.91 8.35
CA ILE A 179 8.67 -16.70 7.20
C ILE A 179 9.47 -16.01 6.09
N LYS A 180 9.38 -16.56 4.88
CA LYS A 180 9.90 -15.97 3.65
C LYS A 180 8.75 -15.32 2.89
N ALA A 181 8.86 -14.02 2.63
CA ALA A 181 7.98 -13.31 1.72
C ALA A 181 8.61 -13.27 0.34
N ASP A 182 8.02 -13.97 -0.63
CA ASP A 182 8.35 -13.80 -2.04
C ASP A 182 7.63 -12.56 -2.56
N LEU A 183 8.38 -11.66 -3.21
CA LEU A 183 7.91 -10.34 -3.56
C LEU A 183 7.88 -10.16 -5.07
N ARG A 184 6.74 -9.78 -5.60
CA ARG A 184 6.54 -9.58 -7.02
C ARG A 184 5.74 -8.31 -7.31
N SER A 185 6.11 -7.61 -8.37
CA SER A 185 5.32 -6.51 -8.94
C SER A 185 4.75 -6.89 -10.30
N ILE A 186 3.54 -6.46 -10.59
CA ILE A 186 2.89 -6.70 -11.89
C ILE A 186 2.80 -5.46 -12.77
N ASP A 187 3.22 -4.30 -12.28
CA ASP A 187 3.15 -3.03 -13.03
C ASP A 187 4.46 -2.24 -12.95
N VAL A 188 4.69 -1.47 -11.89
CA VAL A 188 5.87 -0.63 -11.71
C VAL A 188 6.72 -1.09 -10.53
N LEU A 189 7.84 -0.43 -10.29
CA LEU A 189 8.68 -0.69 -9.13
C LEU A 189 7.95 -0.27 -7.84
N HIS A 190 7.81 -1.19 -6.91
CA HIS A 190 7.35 -0.98 -5.53
C HIS A 190 8.38 -1.46 -4.55
N ASP A 191 8.09 -1.38 -3.27
CA ASP A 191 8.75 -2.19 -2.26
C ASP A 191 7.77 -2.63 -1.17
N PHE A 192 8.21 -3.61 -0.38
CA PHE A 192 7.52 -4.05 0.81
C PHE A 192 8.40 -3.80 2.02
N THR A 193 7.99 -2.86 2.84
CA THR A 193 8.72 -2.43 4.04
C THR A 193 7.86 -2.56 5.27
N VAL A 194 8.36 -3.24 6.29
CA VAL A 194 7.79 -3.28 7.64
C VAL A 194 8.85 -2.78 8.63
N PRO A 195 8.82 -1.50 9.02
CA PRO A 195 9.90 -0.88 9.80
C PRO A 195 10.21 -1.59 11.11
N GLN A 196 9.19 -2.06 11.83
CA GLN A 196 9.37 -2.80 13.07
C GLN A 196 10.00 -4.19 12.88
N PHE A 197 9.99 -4.72 11.66
CA PHE A 197 10.66 -5.97 11.32
C PHE A 197 12.09 -5.75 10.79
N ARG A 198 12.49 -4.49 10.53
CA ARG A 198 13.74 -4.15 9.81
C ARG A 198 13.82 -4.84 8.45
N ALA A 199 12.64 -5.18 7.89
CA ALA A 199 12.49 -5.85 6.61
C ALA A 199 12.10 -4.82 5.56
N LYS A 200 12.91 -4.72 4.50
CA LYS A 200 12.67 -3.90 3.33
C LYS A 200 13.25 -4.58 2.10
N MET A 201 12.45 -4.73 1.05
CA MET A 201 12.92 -5.29 -0.21
C MET A 201 12.09 -4.76 -1.37
N ASN A 202 12.77 -4.41 -2.46
CA ASN A 202 12.13 -3.93 -3.68
C ASN A 202 11.37 -5.06 -4.40
N MET A 203 10.21 -4.70 -4.93
CA MET A 203 9.35 -5.53 -5.77
C MET A 203 9.54 -5.09 -7.22
N VAL A 204 10.39 -5.81 -7.96
CA VAL A 204 10.83 -5.42 -9.31
C VAL A 204 9.96 -6.13 -10.35
N PRO A 205 9.33 -5.42 -11.32
CA PRO A 205 8.59 -6.05 -12.40
C PRO A 205 9.46 -7.07 -13.17
N GLY A 206 8.93 -8.27 -13.36
CA GLY A 206 9.63 -9.35 -14.07
C GLY A 206 10.64 -10.14 -13.22
N LEU A 207 10.83 -9.78 -11.94
CA LEU A 207 11.67 -10.52 -10.99
C LEU A 207 10.87 -10.94 -9.77
N VAL A 208 11.26 -12.07 -9.16
CA VAL A 208 10.83 -12.45 -7.82
C VAL A 208 11.99 -12.14 -6.88
N THR A 209 11.80 -11.18 -6.00
CA THR A 209 12.72 -10.90 -4.91
C THR A 209 12.17 -11.50 -3.62
N TYR A 210 12.93 -11.47 -2.53
CA TYR A 210 12.44 -12.00 -1.26
C TYR A 210 13.03 -11.27 -0.07
N VAL A 211 12.33 -11.37 1.04
CA VAL A 211 12.80 -11.02 2.38
C VAL A 211 12.30 -12.08 3.34
N TRP A 212 13.08 -12.37 4.39
CA TRP A 212 12.62 -13.27 5.44
C TRP A 212 12.76 -12.65 6.81
N PHE A 213 11.92 -13.06 7.73
CA PHE A 213 11.92 -12.62 9.11
C PHE A 213 11.17 -13.62 10.00
N THR A 214 11.42 -13.54 11.29
CA THR A 214 10.64 -14.25 12.31
C THR A 214 9.95 -13.21 13.18
N PRO A 215 8.61 -13.06 13.11
CA PRO A 215 7.89 -12.15 14.01
C PRO A 215 8.06 -12.57 15.47
N THR A 216 8.51 -11.66 16.34
CA THR A 216 8.80 -11.97 17.76
C THR A 216 7.74 -11.43 18.71
N ARG A 217 6.87 -10.54 18.26
CA ARG A 217 5.89 -9.85 19.08
C ARG A 217 4.55 -9.77 18.37
N THR A 218 3.47 -10.11 19.08
CA THR A 218 2.09 -9.91 18.61
C THR A 218 1.75 -8.42 18.49
N GLY A 219 0.87 -8.07 17.58
CA GLY A 219 0.39 -6.71 17.36
C GLY A 219 0.14 -6.39 15.89
N THR A 220 -0.22 -5.15 15.62
CA THR A 220 -0.45 -4.63 14.27
C THR A 220 0.68 -3.70 13.89
N PHE A 221 1.28 -3.96 12.73
CA PHE A 221 2.41 -3.23 12.18
C PHE A 221 2.06 -2.68 10.80
N ASP A 222 2.47 -1.45 10.52
CA ASP A 222 2.25 -0.87 9.20
C ASP A 222 3.24 -1.45 8.20
N ALA A 223 2.74 -1.79 7.01
CA ALA A 223 3.53 -2.07 5.82
C ALA A 223 3.44 -0.87 4.88
N PHE A 224 4.57 -0.48 4.29
CA PHE A 224 4.67 0.67 3.40
C PHE A 224 5.28 0.28 2.06
N CYS A 225 4.95 1.06 1.03
CA CYS A 225 5.77 1.18 -0.16
C CYS A 225 6.67 2.41 0.03
N GLU A 226 7.99 2.22 0.03
CA GLU A 226 8.98 3.31 0.13
C GLU A 226 9.72 3.54 -1.20
N GLN A 227 9.24 2.93 -2.29
CA GLN A 227 9.75 3.12 -3.64
C GLN A 227 8.73 3.89 -4.48
N LEU A 228 9.12 5.05 -5.02
CA LEU A 228 8.21 5.89 -5.82
C LEU A 228 7.56 5.08 -6.95
N CYS A 229 6.26 4.87 -6.85
CA CYS A 229 5.48 4.02 -7.74
C CYS A 229 4.31 4.75 -8.44
N GLY A 230 4.32 6.07 -8.43
CA GLY A 230 3.32 6.90 -9.11
C GLY A 230 2.57 7.84 -8.17
N ILE A 231 1.46 8.40 -8.65
CA ILE A 231 0.76 9.52 -8.01
C ILE A 231 0.22 9.20 -6.60
N ALA A 232 -0.24 7.97 -6.37
CA ALA A 232 -0.76 7.55 -5.06
C ALA A 232 0.26 6.74 -4.24
N HIS A 233 1.54 6.89 -4.52
CA HIS A 233 2.62 6.26 -3.76
C HIS A 233 2.49 6.46 -2.24
N PHE A 234 2.18 7.67 -1.79
CA PHE A 234 1.98 8.03 -0.39
C PHE A 234 0.84 7.25 0.30
N GLY A 235 -0.11 6.75 -0.49
CA GLY A 235 -1.27 5.99 -0.02
C GLY A 235 -1.11 4.48 -0.10
N MET A 236 -0.01 3.97 -0.68
CA MET A 236 0.24 2.53 -0.78
C MET A 236 0.73 1.97 0.55
N ARG A 237 -0.23 1.54 1.37
CA ARG A 237 -0.02 1.02 2.72
C ARG A 237 -0.73 -0.31 2.89
N GLY A 238 -0.21 -1.12 3.81
CA GLY A 238 -0.83 -2.34 4.30
C GLY A 238 -0.66 -2.48 5.80
N ARG A 239 -1.20 -3.54 6.37
CA ARG A 239 -0.99 -3.92 7.76
C ARG A 239 -0.55 -5.36 7.86
N VAL A 240 0.42 -5.59 8.70
CA VAL A 240 0.86 -6.94 9.11
C VAL A 240 0.40 -7.15 10.54
N ILE A 241 -0.49 -8.11 10.74
CA ILE A 241 -1.00 -8.50 12.06
C ILE A 241 -0.25 -9.75 12.47
N VAL A 242 0.49 -9.66 13.57
CA VAL A 242 1.16 -10.82 14.16
C VAL A 242 0.32 -11.35 15.30
N GLU A 243 0.00 -12.61 15.24
CA GLU A 243 -0.86 -13.28 16.22
C GLU A 243 -0.39 -14.70 16.52
N GLU A 244 -1.02 -15.36 17.47
CA GLU A 244 -0.73 -16.75 17.80
C GLU A 244 -1.22 -17.66 16.66
N GLU A 245 -0.57 -18.81 16.50
CA GLU A 245 -0.77 -19.75 15.39
C GLU A 245 -2.24 -20.10 15.15
N SER A 246 -3.00 -20.37 16.21
CA SER A 246 -4.41 -20.78 16.08
C SER A 246 -5.30 -19.67 15.51
N ALA A 247 -5.03 -18.41 15.86
CA ALA A 247 -5.73 -17.26 15.33
C ALA A 247 -5.38 -17.04 13.85
N PHE A 248 -4.10 -17.13 13.50
CA PHE A 248 -3.61 -17.08 12.12
C PHE A 248 -4.28 -18.15 11.24
N GLN A 249 -4.33 -19.40 11.69
CA GLN A 249 -4.97 -20.48 10.92
C GLN A 249 -6.48 -20.25 10.75
N SER A 250 -7.15 -19.77 11.79
CA SER A 250 -8.57 -19.41 11.71
C SER A 250 -8.82 -18.27 10.71
N TRP A 251 -7.96 -17.26 10.69
CA TRP A 251 -8.05 -16.16 9.76
C TRP A 251 -7.78 -16.63 8.31
N LEU A 252 -6.73 -17.42 8.10
CA LEU A 252 -6.35 -17.91 6.78
C LEU A 252 -7.44 -18.81 6.18
N GLY A 253 -8.07 -19.66 6.98
CA GLY A 253 -9.18 -20.52 6.57
C GLY A 253 -10.46 -19.77 6.18
N GLY A 254 -10.54 -18.47 6.43
CA GLY A 254 -11.65 -17.61 6.00
C GLY A 254 -11.58 -17.14 4.55
N PHE A 255 -10.49 -17.44 3.83
CA PHE A 255 -10.27 -16.98 2.46
C PHE A 255 -10.43 -18.12 1.45
N PRO A 256 -10.87 -17.81 0.22
CA PRO A 256 -11.05 -18.82 -0.82
C PRO A 256 -9.71 -19.26 -1.40
N THR A 257 -9.66 -20.50 -1.85
CA THR A 257 -8.58 -20.97 -2.72
C THR A 257 -8.72 -20.43 -4.14
N PHE A 258 -7.66 -20.54 -4.94
CA PHE A 258 -7.72 -20.16 -6.36
C PHE A 258 -8.78 -20.96 -7.12
N ALA A 259 -8.87 -22.27 -6.90
CA ALA A 259 -9.91 -23.10 -7.50
C ALA A 259 -11.33 -22.63 -7.11
N GLN A 260 -11.55 -22.30 -5.84
CA GLN A 260 -12.83 -21.76 -5.37
C GLN A 260 -13.15 -20.40 -5.98
N SER A 261 -12.15 -19.51 -6.06
CA SER A 261 -12.31 -18.18 -6.67
C SER A 261 -12.57 -18.26 -8.17
N SER A 262 -11.93 -19.20 -8.86
CA SER A 262 -12.10 -19.44 -10.30
C SER A 262 -13.44 -20.12 -10.62
N ALA A 263 -13.97 -20.90 -9.70
CA ALA A 263 -15.27 -21.58 -9.79
C ALA A 263 -16.44 -20.64 -9.40
N GLU A 264 -16.19 -19.34 -9.15
CA GLU A 264 -17.27 -18.41 -8.81
C GLU A 264 -18.35 -18.45 -9.88
N VAL A 265 -19.52 -18.97 -9.50
CA VAL A 265 -20.63 -19.23 -10.40
C VAL A 265 -21.05 -17.93 -11.06
N ALA A 266 -21.00 -17.88 -12.37
CA ALA A 266 -21.58 -16.79 -13.14
C ALA A 266 -23.06 -16.65 -12.74
N GLY A 267 -23.49 -15.42 -12.41
CA GLY A 267 -24.88 -15.21 -12.00
C GLY A 267 -25.84 -15.58 -13.14
N ASP A 268 -26.97 -16.14 -12.79
CA ASP A 268 -28.08 -16.40 -13.72
C ASP A 268 -28.96 -15.15 -13.86
N ALA A 269 -28.94 -14.53 -15.04
CA ALA A 269 -29.74 -13.35 -15.33
C ALA A 269 -31.26 -13.63 -15.26
N ALA A 270 -31.72 -14.83 -15.61
CA ALA A 270 -33.12 -15.20 -15.53
C ALA A 270 -33.60 -15.27 -14.08
N ALA A 271 -32.79 -15.87 -13.19
CA ALA A 271 -33.01 -15.89 -11.75
C ALA A 271 -32.85 -14.48 -11.10
N GLY A 272 -32.01 -13.62 -11.69
CA GLY A 272 -31.80 -12.24 -11.23
C GLY A 272 -32.97 -11.29 -11.52
N LYS A 273 -33.73 -11.54 -12.60
CA LYS A 273 -34.82 -10.67 -13.02
C LYS A 273 -35.90 -10.43 -11.94
N PRO A 274 -36.47 -11.45 -11.29
CA PRO A 274 -37.44 -11.24 -10.21
C PRO A 274 -36.81 -10.54 -8.99
N LEU A 275 -35.54 -10.77 -8.69
CA LEU A 275 -34.83 -10.11 -7.59
C LEU A 275 -34.65 -8.61 -7.87
N TYR A 276 -34.47 -8.23 -9.14
CA TYR A 276 -34.31 -6.83 -9.51
C TYR A 276 -35.59 -6.00 -9.35
N ALA A 277 -36.75 -6.60 -9.29
CA ALA A 277 -38.02 -5.89 -9.19
C ALA A 277 -38.07 -4.90 -8.02
N VAL A 278 -37.47 -5.24 -6.90
CA VAL A 278 -37.36 -4.35 -5.72
C VAL A 278 -36.42 -3.18 -6.01
N CYS A 279 -35.34 -3.40 -6.74
CA CYS A 279 -34.35 -2.38 -7.10
C CYS A 279 -34.91 -1.38 -8.12
N ALA A 280 -35.75 -1.87 -9.05
CA ALA A 280 -36.36 -1.08 -10.11
C ALA A 280 -37.22 0.09 -9.59
N ALA A 281 -37.80 -0.05 -8.39
CA ALA A 281 -38.59 1.01 -7.75
C ALA A 281 -37.80 2.33 -7.56
N CYS A 282 -36.50 2.23 -7.34
CA CYS A 282 -35.65 3.39 -7.17
C CYS A 282 -34.71 3.58 -8.37
N HIS A 283 -34.11 2.51 -8.90
CA HIS A 283 -33.09 2.58 -9.94
C HIS A 283 -33.64 2.56 -11.38
N GLY A 284 -34.97 2.47 -11.55
CA GLY A 284 -35.63 2.41 -12.84
C GLY A 284 -35.69 1.00 -13.43
N ALA A 285 -36.64 0.75 -14.32
CA ALA A 285 -36.87 -0.56 -14.92
C ALA A 285 -35.70 -1.05 -15.81
N GLN A 286 -34.93 -0.12 -16.38
CA GLN A 286 -33.73 -0.37 -17.20
C GLN A 286 -32.44 -0.06 -16.43
N ALA A 287 -32.53 0.11 -15.12
CA ALA A 287 -31.40 0.52 -14.26
C ALA A 287 -30.75 1.86 -14.69
N GLU A 288 -31.55 2.73 -15.28
CA GLU A 288 -31.15 4.04 -15.78
C GLU A 288 -30.90 5.06 -14.66
N GLY A 289 -31.39 4.78 -13.45
CA GLY A 289 -31.29 5.66 -12.29
C GLY A 289 -32.44 6.67 -12.20
N ASN A 290 -32.56 7.29 -11.01
CA ASN A 290 -33.56 8.33 -10.72
C ASN A 290 -32.97 9.41 -9.82
N PRO A 291 -32.60 10.59 -10.37
CA PRO A 291 -32.03 11.68 -9.58
C PRO A 291 -32.94 12.18 -8.45
N ALA A 292 -34.26 12.17 -8.64
CA ALA A 292 -35.23 12.62 -7.63
C ALA A 292 -35.23 11.73 -6.37
N LEU A 293 -34.86 10.45 -6.52
CA LEU A 293 -34.71 9.47 -5.45
C LEU A 293 -33.27 9.29 -5.01
N ASN A 294 -32.33 10.05 -5.57
CA ASN A 294 -30.89 9.86 -5.38
C ASN A 294 -30.41 8.42 -5.66
N ALA A 295 -31.09 7.73 -6.55
CA ALA A 295 -30.78 6.38 -6.99
C ALA A 295 -29.96 6.43 -8.29
N PRO A 296 -28.66 6.04 -8.28
CA PRO A 296 -27.80 6.15 -9.46
C PRO A 296 -28.15 5.12 -10.52
N LYS A 297 -27.73 5.42 -11.76
CA LYS A 297 -27.70 4.46 -12.86
C LYS A 297 -26.82 3.26 -12.46
N LEU A 298 -27.30 2.04 -12.76
CA LEU A 298 -26.58 0.78 -12.53
C LEU A 298 -26.21 0.09 -13.86
N SER A 299 -27.02 0.24 -14.91
CA SER A 299 -26.74 -0.36 -16.22
C SER A 299 -25.41 0.16 -16.79
N GLY A 300 -24.69 -0.71 -17.49
CA GLY A 300 -23.35 -0.42 -18.02
C GLY A 300 -22.21 -0.40 -16.98
N GLN A 301 -22.51 -0.56 -15.69
CA GLN A 301 -21.47 -0.72 -14.66
C GLN A 301 -20.95 -2.16 -14.66
N GLY A 302 -19.68 -2.34 -14.28
CA GLY A 302 -19.10 -3.68 -14.10
C GLY A 302 -19.86 -4.50 -13.05
N ASP A 303 -20.22 -5.73 -13.39
CA ASP A 303 -20.95 -6.65 -12.49
C ASP A 303 -20.16 -6.94 -11.20
N TRP A 304 -18.84 -7.10 -11.31
CA TRP A 304 -17.92 -7.26 -10.17
C TRP A 304 -18.03 -6.07 -9.18
N TYR A 305 -18.20 -4.86 -9.70
CA TYR A 305 -18.34 -3.66 -8.85
C TYR A 305 -19.72 -3.61 -8.19
N LEU A 306 -20.79 -3.94 -8.95
CA LEU A 306 -22.15 -4.03 -8.40
C LEU A 306 -22.22 -5.07 -7.26
N LYS A 307 -21.66 -6.27 -7.48
CA LYS A 307 -21.56 -7.33 -6.46
C LYS A 307 -20.87 -6.81 -5.21
N ARG A 308 -19.69 -6.20 -5.36
CA ARG A 308 -18.93 -5.65 -4.24
C ARG A 308 -19.72 -4.58 -3.48
N GLN A 309 -20.36 -3.65 -4.17
CA GLN A 309 -21.12 -2.61 -3.49
C GLN A 309 -22.30 -3.19 -2.71
N LEU A 310 -23.00 -4.17 -3.25
CA LEU A 310 -24.08 -4.88 -2.52
C LEU A 310 -23.53 -5.60 -1.28
N GLN A 311 -22.39 -6.25 -1.39
CA GLN A 311 -21.72 -6.89 -0.25
C GLN A 311 -21.28 -5.89 0.81
N LEU A 312 -20.73 -4.72 0.43
CA LEU A 312 -20.35 -3.66 1.36
C LEU A 312 -21.55 -3.09 2.11
N PHE A 313 -22.67 -2.87 1.43
CA PHE A 313 -23.92 -2.46 2.07
C PHE A 313 -24.44 -3.54 3.03
N LYS A 314 -24.44 -4.80 2.59
CA LYS A 314 -24.94 -5.94 3.39
C LYS A 314 -24.08 -6.18 4.64
N SER A 315 -22.76 -5.99 4.55
CA SER A 315 -21.82 -6.15 5.68
C SER A 315 -21.76 -4.93 6.61
N GLY A 316 -22.45 -3.84 6.30
CA GLY A 316 -22.37 -2.59 7.04
C GLY A 316 -21.10 -1.78 6.83
N ALA A 317 -20.23 -2.19 5.90
CA ALA A 317 -19.05 -1.42 5.55
C ALA A 317 -19.38 -0.15 4.76
N ARG A 318 -20.60 -0.08 4.20
CA ARG A 318 -21.15 1.08 3.51
C ARG A 318 -22.61 1.32 3.97
N GLY A 319 -23.04 2.60 4.02
CA GLY A 319 -24.40 2.96 4.42
C GLY A 319 -24.66 2.95 5.92
N THR A 320 -23.63 2.95 6.75
CA THR A 320 -23.74 3.01 8.22
C THR A 320 -23.29 4.35 8.81
N HIS A 321 -22.53 5.15 8.06
CA HIS A 321 -22.10 6.47 8.52
C HIS A 321 -23.30 7.38 8.74
N GLU A 322 -23.30 8.16 9.84
CA GLU A 322 -24.45 9.01 10.22
C GLU A 322 -24.89 9.99 9.15
N LYS A 323 -23.95 10.54 8.37
CA LYS A 323 -24.18 11.49 7.27
C LYS A 323 -24.50 10.83 5.93
N ASP A 324 -24.42 9.48 5.79
CA ASP A 324 -24.74 8.76 4.54
C ASP A 324 -26.25 8.46 4.46
N THR A 325 -27.07 9.49 4.28
CA THR A 325 -28.53 9.36 4.24
C THR A 325 -29.01 8.36 3.21
N PHE A 326 -28.46 8.43 1.98
CA PHE A 326 -28.90 7.56 0.88
C PHE A 326 -28.27 6.16 0.96
N GLY A 327 -27.05 6.04 1.47
CA GLY A 327 -26.46 4.74 1.77
C GLY A 327 -27.24 3.97 2.84
N LYS A 328 -27.76 4.68 3.86
CA LYS A 328 -28.66 4.08 4.88
C LYS A 328 -29.96 3.55 4.28
N MET A 329 -30.47 4.16 3.23
CA MET A 329 -31.63 3.65 2.50
C MET A 329 -31.31 2.43 1.66
N MET A 330 -30.11 2.39 1.06
CA MET A 330 -29.66 1.28 0.21
C MET A 330 -29.28 0.03 1.02
N ALA A 331 -28.75 0.17 2.23
CA ALA A 331 -28.29 -0.95 3.05
C ALA A 331 -29.39 -2.01 3.33
N PRO A 332 -30.62 -1.65 3.77
CA PRO A 332 -31.70 -2.63 3.94
C PRO A 332 -32.14 -3.25 2.60
N MET A 333 -32.02 -2.56 1.47
CA MET A 333 -32.34 -3.13 0.15
C MET A 333 -31.32 -4.22 -0.22
N ALA A 334 -30.02 -3.98 0.00
CA ALA A 334 -28.99 -4.99 -0.20
C ALA A 334 -29.17 -6.20 0.74
N ALA A 335 -29.68 -6.01 1.94
CA ALA A 335 -29.95 -7.08 2.90
C ALA A 335 -31.05 -8.06 2.45
N THR A 336 -31.94 -7.65 1.52
CA THR A 336 -32.97 -8.54 0.94
C THR A 336 -32.36 -9.66 0.08
N LEU A 337 -31.15 -9.47 -0.42
CA LEU A 337 -30.40 -10.50 -1.16
C LEU A 337 -29.79 -11.48 -0.16
N VAL A 338 -30.40 -12.65 0.00
CA VAL A 338 -30.13 -13.59 1.11
C VAL A 338 -28.70 -14.13 1.11
N ASP A 339 -28.10 -14.36 -0.06
CA ASP A 339 -26.78 -14.95 -0.24
C ASP A 339 -25.99 -14.36 -1.43
N ASN A 340 -24.79 -14.85 -1.66
CA ASN A 340 -23.94 -14.43 -2.78
C ASN A 340 -24.53 -14.85 -4.13
N ALA A 341 -25.25 -15.96 -4.22
CA ALA A 341 -25.90 -16.39 -5.44
C ALA A 341 -26.98 -15.36 -5.87
N ALA A 342 -27.80 -14.88 -4.95
CA ALA A 342 -28.78 -13.81 -5.21
C ALA A 342 -28.09 -12.51 -5.69
N ILE A 343 -26.95 -12.14 -5.07
CA ILE A 343 -26.14 -10.98 -5.48
C ILE A 343 -25.59 -11.19 -6.90
N ASN A 344 -25.03 -12.36 -7.19
CA ASN A 344 -24.51 -12.69 -8.53
C ASN A 344 -25.59 -12.67 -9.58
N ASN A 345 -26.76 -13.22 -9.29
CA ASN A 345 -27.89 -13.27 -10.21
C ASN A 345 -28.44 -11.87 -10.54
N VAL A 346 -28.62 -11.01 -9.54
CA VAL A 346 -29.10 -9.64 -9.79
C VAL A 346 -28.08 -8.81 -10.57
N ALA A 347 -26.78 -8.95 -10.30
CA ALA A 347 -25.74 -8.28 -11.06
C ALA A 347 -25.70 -8.76 -12.52
N ALA A 348 -25.83 -10.07 -12.74
CA ALA A 348 -25.92 -10.65 -14.09
C ALA A 348 -27.16 -10.12 -14.86
N TYR A 349 -28.29 -9.99 -14.20
CA TYR A 349 -29.49 -9.40 -14.85
C TYR A 349 -29.26 -7.93 -15.22
N ILE A 350 -28.72 -7.10 -14.32
CA ILE A 350 -28.43 -5.69 -14.57
C ILE A 350 -27.50 -5.54 -15.80
N LYS A 351 -26.54 -6.45 -15.97
CA LYS A 351 -25.63 -6.46 -17.13
C LYS A 351 -26.35 -6.67 -18.47
N THR A 352 -27.53 -7.29 -18.48
CA THR A 352 -28.33 -7.48 -19.70
C THR A 352 -29.15 -6.25 -20.09
N LEU A 353 -29.25 -5.26 -19.18
CA LEU A 353 -30.07 -4.06 -19.41
C LEU A 353 -29.37 -3.06 -20.34
N PRO A 354 -30.13 -2.23 -21.10
CA PRO A 354 -29.55 -1.26 -22.01
C PRO A 354 -28.60 -0.27 -21.34
N ASP A 355 -27.43 -0.06 -21.94
CA ASP A 355 -26.44 0.90 -21.45
C ASP A 355 -26.56 2.25 -22.17
N ASN A 356 -27.62 2.98 -21.88
CA ASN A 356 -27.79 4.35 -22.37
C ASN A 356 -27.04 5.31 -21.44
N PRO A 357 -26.13 6.19 -21.95
CA PRO A 357 -25.47 7.18 -21.13
C PRO A 357 -26.43 8.04 -20.31
N ALA A 358 -26.14 8.30 -19.06
CA ALA A 358 -26.90 9.24 -18.25
C ALA A 358 -26.74 10.67 -18.80
N ALA A 359 -27.78 11.49 -18.65
CA ALA A 359 -27.70 12.89 -19.02
C ALA A 359 -26.67 13.65 -18.17
N ALA A 360 -25.92 14.55 -18.82
CA ALA A 360 -25.01 15.45 -18.12
C ALA A 360 -25.83 16.56 -17.44
N THR A 361 -25.69 16.67 -16.11
CA THR A 361 -26.42 17.64 -15.28
C THR A 361 -25.49 18.56 -14.48
N VAL A 362 -24.25 18.13 -14.26
CA VAL A 362 -23.26 18.88 -13.48
C VAL A 362 -22.68 20.03 -14.30
N GLN A 363 -22.75 21.23 -13.74
CA GLN A 363 -22.15 22.42 -14.33
C GLN A 363 -20.70 22.56 -13.84
N GLY A 364 -19.75 22.43 -14.75
CA GLY A 364 -18.31 22.54 -14.48
C GLY A 364 -17.53 22.86 -15.75
N ASN A 365 -16.28 23.21 -15.61
CA ASN A 365 -15.38 23.51 -16.73
C ASN A 365 -14.55 22.26 -17.09
N ALA A 366 -14.95 21.55 -18.13
CA ALA A 366 -14.26 20.34 -18.59
C ALA A 366 -12.78 20.58 -18.92
N LYS A 367 -12.39 21.78 -19.37
CA LYS A 367 -10.98 22.09 -19.64
C LYS A 367 -10.15 22.10 -18.34
N ASN A 368 -10.69 22.65 -17.27
CA ASN A 368 -10.03 22.63 -15.96
C ASN A 368 -10.02 21.24 -15.35
N GLY A 369 -11.02 20.40 -15.66
CA GLY A 369 -11.14 19.03 -15.17
C GLY A 369 -10.19 18.03 -15.83
N HIS A 370 -9.60 18.37 -17.00
CA HIS A 370 -8.70 17.49 -17.73
C HIS A 370 -7.47 17.08 -16.92
N ASP A 371 -6.71 18.04 -16.41
CA ASP A 371 -5.44 17.76 -15.72
C ASP A 371 -5.65 16.98 -14.42
N PRO A 372 -6.62 17.34 -13.54
CA PRO A 372 -6.95 16.48 -12.40
C PRO A 372 -7.37 15.07 -12.78
N TYR A 373 -8.09 14.89 -13.92
CA TYR A 373 -8.53 13.58 -14.37
C TYR A 373 -7.38 12.64 -14.74
N VAL A 374 -6.20 13.14 -15.12
CA VAL A 374 -5.01 12.31 -15.37
C VAL A 374 -4.71 11.40 -14.18
N ASN A 375 -4.91 11.90 -12.96
CA ASN A 375 -4.72 11.11 -11.74
C ASN A 375 -5.80 10.03 -11.58
N CYS A 376 -7.02 10.31 -12.00
CA CYS A 376 -8.14 9.36 -11.98
C CYS A 376 -7.97 8.27 -13.04
N ALA A 377 -7.45 8.66 -14.21
CA ALA A 377 -7.23 7.78 -15.36
C ALA A 377 -6.28 6.61 -15.05
N ALA A 378 -5.33 6.79 -14.13
CA ALA A 378 -4.41 5.73 -13.71
C ALA A 378 -5.13 4.47 -13.20
N CYS A 379 -6.31 4.65 -12.56
CA CYS A 379 -7.13 3.53 -12.06
C CYS A 379 -8.39 3.32 -12.90
N HIS A 380 -9.07 4.42 -13.33
CA HIS A 380 -10.36 4.34 -14.02
C HIS A 380 -10.26 4.24 -15.54
N GLY A 381 -9.03 4.26 -16.07
CA GLY A 381 -8.75 4.27 -17.51
C GLY A 381 -8.84 5.67 -18.12
N PRO A 382 -8.09 5.92 -19.22
CA PRO A 382 -8.09 7.21 -19.90
C PRO A 382 -9.44 7.57 -20.52
N ASP A 383 -10.25 6.56 -20.80
CA ASP A 383 -11.61 6.69 -21.36
C ASP A 383 -12.71 6.57 -20.30
N GLY A 384 -12.37 6.40 -19.02
CA GLY A 384 -13.30 6.30 -17.91
C GLY A 384 -14.16 5.04 -17.88
N ARG A 385 -13.75 3.96 -18.58
CA ARG A 385 -14.50 2.69 -18.61
C ARG A 385 -14.33 1.85 -17.36
N GLY A 386 -13.39 2.23 -16.50
CA GLY A 386 -13.01 1.45 -15.34
C GLY A 386 -12.05 0.30 -15.68
N ILE A 387 -11.32 -0.15 -14.71
CA ILE A 387 -10.37 -1.27 -14.82
C ILE A 387 -10.59 -2.17 -13.61
N GLN A 388 -11.09 -3.38 -13.83
CA GLN A 388 -11.36 -4.32 -12.73
C GLN A 388 -10.08 -4.68 -11.98
N ALA A 389 -8.97 -4.88 -12.70
CA ALA A 389 -7.68 -5.20 -12.11
C ALA A 389 -7.16 -4.15 -11.11
N THR A 390 -7.56 -2.88 -11.27
CA THR A 390 -7.30 -1.79 -10.32
C THR A 390 -8.45 -1.56 -9.33
N ASN A 391 -9.49 -2.38 -9.38
CA ASN A 391 -10.70 -2.25 -8.59
C ASN A 391 -11.45 -0.91 -8.77
N ALA A 392 -11.22 -0.23 -9.89
CA ALA A 392 -11.77 1.08 -10.20
C ALA A 392 -12.98 0.95 -11.15
N PRO A 393 -14.19 1.37 -10.73
CA PRO A 393 -15.40 1.24 -11.52
C PRO A 393 -15.42 2.18 -12.73
N ARG A 394 -16.33 1.90 -13.64
CA ARG A 394 -16.66 2.79 -14.74
C ARG A 394 -17.22 4.12 -14.24
N LEU A 395 -16.76 5.21 -14.81
CA LEU A 395 -17.21 6.58 -14.56
C LEU A 395 -18.00 7.15 -15.75
N LYS A 396 -17.53 6.87 -16.96
CA LYS A 396 -18.11 7.35 -18.21
C LYS A 396 -19.57 6.90 -18.39
N GLY A 397 -20.45 7.85 -18.71
CA GLY A 397 -21.86 7.59 -18.97
C GLY A 397 -22.66 7.17 -17.74
N MET A 398 -22.09 7.24 -16.54
CA MET A 398 -22.78 7.06 -15.28
C MET A 398 -23.44 8.38 -14.83
N SER A 399 -24.29 8.33 -13.81
CA SER A 399 -24.95 9.53 -13.27
C SER A 399 -23.93 10.52 -12.72
N ASP A 400 -23.74 11.66 -13.36
CA ASP A 400 -22.70 12.64 -13.01
C ASP A 400 -22.93 13.29 -11.66
N TRP A 401 -24.16 13.62 -11.29
CA TRP A 401 -24.52 14.09 -9.94
C TRP A 401 -24.12 13.09 -8.84
N TYR A 402 -24.22 11.78 -9.16
CA TYR A 402 -23.80 10.74 -8.23
C TYR A 402 -22.27 10.66 -8.11
N LEU A 403 -21.54 10.89 -9.20
CA LEU A 403 -20.07 10.99 -9.15
C LEU A 403 -19.64 12.12 -8.22
N VAL A 404 -20.25 13.31 -8.32
CA VAL A 404 -20.01 14.45 -7.41
C VAL A 404 -20.31 14.05 -5.96
N THR A 405 -21.48 13.43 -5.73
CA THR A 405 -21.87 12.98 -4.40
C THR A 405 -20.85 12.01 -3.81
N GLN A 406 -20.38 11.04 -4.60
CA GLN A 406 -19.43 10.04 -4.11
C GLN A 406 -18.04 10.63 -3.87
N LEU A 407 -17.56 11.51 -4.74
CA LEU A 407 -16.29 12.22 -4.52
C LEU A 407 -16.33 13.01 -3.21
N ASN A 408 -17.42 13.72 -2.95
CA ASN A 408 -17.61 14.45 -1.69
C ASN A 408 -17.73 13.52 -0.48
N ASN A 409 -18.42 12.37 -0.62
CA ASN A 409 -18.49 11.37 0.45
C ASN A 409 -17.12 10.80 0.79
N PHE A 410 -16.26 10.57 -0.19
CA PHE A 410 -14.87 10.14 0.04
C PHE A 410 -14.04 11.23 0.70
N ARG A 411 -14.11 12.48 0.23
CA ARG A 411 -13.40 13.62 0.82
C ARG A 411 -13.78 13.88 2.27
N GLN A 412 -15.03 13.64 2.64
CA GLN A 412 -15.57 13.88 3.99
C GLN A 412 -15.45 12.65 4.91
N GLY A 413 -14.86 11.54 4.44
CA GLY A 413 -14.77 10.31 5.21
C GLY A 413 -16.11 9.61 5.46
N ILE A 414 -17.18 9.98 4.74
CA ILE A 414 -18.49 9.33 4.81
C ILE A 414 -18.41 7.95 4.14
N ARG A 415 -17.56 7.81 3.13
CA ARG A 415 -17.25 6.58 2.41
C ARG A 415 -15.74 6.34 2.41
N GLY A 416 -15.32 5.06 2.48
CA GLY A 416 -13.90 4.69 2.50
C GLY A 416 -13.22 4.76 3.88
N ALA A 417 -13.92 5.15 4.94
CA ALA A 417 -13.38 5.18 6.30
C ALA A 417 -13.53 3.84 7.04
N HIS A 418 -14.43 2.96 6.59
CA HIS A 418 -14.64 1.67 7.24
C HIS A 418 -13.50 0.69 6.91
N PRO A 419 -12.92 -0.04 7.89
CA PRO A 419 -11.78 -0.94 7.67
C PRO A 419 -12.00 -2.01 6.59
N LYS A 420 -13.24 -2.45 6.36
CA LYS A 420 -13.59 -3.41 5.30
C LYS A 420 -13.76 -2.77 3.92
N ASP A 421 -13.83 -1.44 3.79
CA ASP A 421 -13.91 -0.73 2.50
C ASP A 421 -12.53 -0.29 2.01
N ILE A 422 -11.67 -1.26 1.74
CA ILE A 422 -10.25 -1.09 1.41
C ILE A 422 -10.07 -0.21 0.17
N TYR A 423 -10.85 -0.49 -0.87
CA TYR A 423 -10.77 0.26 -2.13
C TYR A 423 -11.42 1.63 -2.02
N GLY A 424 -12.42 1.76 -1.13
CA GLY A 424 -12.96 3.06 -0.75
C GLY A 424 -11.94 3.94 -0.04
N ALA A 425 -11.09 3.36 0.81
CA ALA A 425 -10.00 4.09 1.46
C ALA A 425 -8.98 4.64 0.44
N GLN A 426 -8.63 3.87 -0.59
CA GLN A 426 -7.76 4.34 -1.68
C GLN A 426 -8.43 5.50 -2.45
N MET A 427 -9.71 5.35 -2.77
CA MET A 427 -10.45 6.41 -3.46
C MET A 427 -10.57 7.68 -2.61
N ALA A 428 -10.69 7.56 -1.29
CA ALA A 428 -10.70 8.70 -0.37
C ALA A 428 -9.39 9.51 -0.44
N LEU A 429 -8.23 8.83 -0.54
CA LEU A 429 -6.94 9.50 -0.70
C LEU A 429 -6.89 10.32 -2.00
N ILE A 430 -7.33 9.75 -3.11
CA ILE A 430 -7.33 10.43 -4.42
C ILE A 430 -8.37 11.56 -4.46
N ALA A 431 -9.57 11.33 -3.91
CA ALA A 431 -10.61 12.37 -3.86
C ALA A 431 -10.17 13.61 -3.06
N ASN A 432 -9.35 13.43 -2.02
CA ASN A 432 -8.78 14.53 -1.24
C ASN A 432 -7.74 15.40 -2.01
N MET A 433 -7.31 14.98 -3.20
CA MET A 433 -6.50 15.83 -4.08
C MET A 433 -7.33 16.93 -4.79
N LEU A 434 -8.65 16.79 -4.80
CA LEU A 434 -9.57 17.81 -5.30
C LEU A 434 -9.77 18.86 -4.19
N ASN A 435 -9.27 20.07 -4.42
CA ASN A 435 -9.17 21.09 -3.38
C ASN A 435 -10.54 21.62 -2.88
N ASP A 436 -11.55 21.63 -3.78
CA ASP A 436 -12.86 22.21 -3.50
C ASP A 436 -13.98 21.55 -4.35
N ASP A 437 -15.19 22.03 -4.17
CA ASP A 437 -16.35 21.52 -4.88
C ASP A 437 -16.35 21.92 -6.37
N GLN A 438 -15.71 23.05 -6.73
CA GLN A 438 -15.56 23.46 -8.12
C GLN A 438 -14.60 22.51 -8.87
N ALA A 439 -13.46 22.14 -8.28
CA ALA A 439 -12.55 21.16 -8.84
C ALA A 439 -13.25 19.81 -9.04
N THR A 440 -14.11 19.42 -8.09
CA THR A 440 -14.94 18.20 -8.20
C THR A 440 -15.91 18.30 -9.37
N ALA A 441 -16.61 19.42 -9.53
CA ALA A 441 -17.53 19.65 -10.64
C ALA A 441 -16.80 19.69 -11.99
N ASP A 442 -15.64 20.31 -12.06
CA ASP A 442 -14.81 20.42 -13.27
C ASP A 442 -14.34 19.05 -13.75
N VAL A 443 -13.85 18.20 -12.84
CA VAL A 443 -13.45 16.81 -13.16
C VAL A 443 -14.64 16.01 -13.68
N VAL A 444 -15.80 16.11 -13.04
CA VAL A 444 -16.99 15.38 -13.46
C VAL A 444 -17.50 15.91 -14.82
N ALA A 445 -17.44 17.22 -15.07
CA ALA A 445 -17.73 17.79 -16.37
C ALA A 445 -16.78 17.26 -17.45
N TYR A 446 -15.50 17.06 -17.15
CA TYR A 446 -14.57 16.42 -18.09
C TYR A 446 -14.93 14.95 -18.34
N ILE A 447 -15.26 14.17 -17.28
CA ILE A 447 -15.70 12.78 -17.42
C ILE A 447 -16.90 12.66 -18.38
N ASN A 448 -17.83 13.62 -18.37
CA ASN A 448 -18.97 13.65 -19.30
C ASN A 448 -18.54 13.83 -20.77
N THR A 449 -17.32 14.30 -21.05
CA THR A 449 -16.79 14.44 -22.43
C THR A 449 -16.12 13.18 -22.96
N LEU A 450 -15.82 12.19 -22.11
CA LEU A 450 -15.13 10.97 -22.51
C LEU A 450 -15.99 10.14 -23.47
N LYS A 451 -15.40 9.66 -24.57
CA LYS A 451 -16.08 8.92 -25.64
C LYS A 451 -15.83 7.41 -25.56
#